data_0bfe82027524a74972c2b75cfd3867e6
#
_entry.id   0bfe82027524a74972c2b75cfd3867e6
#
_cell.length_a   1.000
_cell.length_b   1.000
_cell.length_c   1.000
_cell.angle_alpha   90.00
_cell.angle_beta   90.00
_cell.angle_gamma   90.00
#
_symmetry.space_group_name_H-M   'P 1'
#
loop_
_entity.id
_entity.type
_entity.pdbx_description
1 polymer ?
#
loop_
_entity_poly.entity_id
_entity_poly.type
_entity_poly.pdbx_seq_one_letter_code
_entity_poly.pdbx_strand_id
1 'polypeptide(L)'
;IDVASATGLPAVQDSLDPLHADSYGTGVLIADAETRGATSIVLGLGGTASIDAGMGILTALGAAAHDSRGYALPKGGAPLVQLDHIDTAQLNIKAGMLDFTLLADTRATPVQAATMYGPQKGAKGEQVALLAGAMLQACEVTGTDADSAYYGAAGGLPIGLSWLSHTLWGSDEHVRVLSGGTHVAAALGLPEKIASADLVITGEGRFDEQSLTGKAVGTITDLARQAGTPVGIIAGSFEHDTDAYCAPLSQEGSLAQQLAAAAGDIVKQL
;
A
#
# COMPACT_ATOMS: atom_id res chain seq x y z
N ILE A 1 -1.98 7.24 -10.84
CA ILE A 1 -2.26 5.84 -11.25
C ILE A 1 -2.72 5.08 -10.01
N ASP A 2 -3.88 4.42 -10.07
CA ASP A 2 -4.26 3.39 -9.12
C ASP A 2 -3.65 2.06 -9.57
N VAL A 3 -2.78 1.46 -8.77
CA VAL A 3 -2.09 0.22 -9.13
C VAL A 3 -3.07 -0.96 -9.28
N ALA A 4 -4.19 -0.95 -8.55
CA ALA A 4 -5.21 -1.98 -8.67
C ALA A 4 -5.93 -1.97 -10.04
N SER A 5 -5.87 -0.88 -10.79
CA SER A 5 -6.44 -0.82 -12.15
C SER A 5 -5.72 -1.72 -13.15
N ALA A 6 -4.45 -2.07 -12.90
CA ALA A 6 -3.63 -2.92 -13.76
C ALA A 6 -3.20 -4.25 -13.11
N THR A 7 -3.11 -4.28 -11.77
CA THR A 7 -2.61 -5.44 -11.00
C THR A 7 -3.54 -5.79 -9.83
N GLY A 8 -4.82 -5.47 -9.99
CA GLY A 8 -5.82 -5.55 -8.92
C GLY A 8 -6.24 -6.96 -8.54
N LEU A 9 -6.35 -7.21 -7.24
CA LEU A 9 -6.86 -8.45 -6.67
C LEU A 9 -8.31 -8.78 -7.14
N PRO A 10 -9.23 -7.79 -7.25
CA PRO A 10 -10.59 -8.07 -7.74
C PRO A 10 -10.66 -8.67 -9.15
N ALA A 11 -9.68 -8.35 -10.01
CA ALA A 11 -9.66 -8.86 -11.38
C ALA A 11 -9.29 -10.34 -11.48
N VAL A 12 -8.74 -10.93 -10.43
CA VAL A 12 -8.24 -12.32 -10.39
C VAL A 12 -8.86 -13.14 -9.25
N GLN A 13 -9.97 -12.70 -8.67
CA GLN A 13 -10.61 -13.35 -7.51
C GLN A 13 -10.93 -14.83 -7.73
N ASP A 14 -11.27 -15.20 -8.96
CA ASP A 14 -11.61 -16.58 -9.32
C ASP A 14 -10.37 -17.47 -9.59
N SER A 15 -9.16 -16.87 -9.64
CA SER A 15 -7.93 -17.57 -10.00
C SER A 15 -6.71 -16.95 -9.30
N LEU A 16 -6.74 -16.93 -7.96
CA LEU A 16 -5.65 -16.37 -7.15
C LEU A 16 -4.37 -17.17 -7.31
N ASP A 17 -3.30 -16.51 -7.75
CA ASP A 17 -1.96 -17.09 -7.86
C ASP A 17 -0.89 -16.12 -7.35
N PRO A 18 -0.71 -16.03 -6.02
CA PRO A 18 0.24 -15.09 -5.41
C PRO A 18 1.71 -15.39 -5.73
N LEU A 19 2.02 -16.59 -6.22
CA LEU A 19 3.38 -16.98 -6.58
C LEU A 19 3.81 -16.38 -7.93
N HIS A 20 2.86 -16.22 -8.87
CA HIS A 20 3.13 -15.76 -10.23
C HIS A 20 2.48 -14.42 -10.57
N ALA A 21 1.56 -13.91 -9.74
CA ALA A 21 1.02 -12.57 -9.92
C ALA A 21 2.14 -11.53 -9.84
N ASP A 22 2.15 -10.59 -10.79
CA ASP A 22 3.22 -9.61 -10.95
C ASP A 22 2.68 -8.17 -11.11
N SER A 23 3.56 -7.20 -10.95
CA SER A 23 3.27 -5.77 -11.10
C SER A 23 3.56 -5.21 -12.51
N TYR A 24 3.78 -6.06 -13.51
CA TYR A 24 4.16 -5.66 -14.86
C TYR A 24 3.17 -4.66 -15.50
N GLY A 25 1.87 -4.89 -15.34
CA GLY A 25 0.82 -4.00 -15.87
C GLY A 25 0.95 -2.57 -15.36
N THR A 26 1.30 -2.39 -14.09
CA THR A 26 1.57 -1.05 -13.52
C THR A 26 2.78 -0.39 -14.19
N GLY A 27 3.84 -1.15 -14.48
CA GLY A 27 5.00 -0.65 -15.20
C GLY A 27 4.67 -0.19 -16.63
N VAL A 28 3.76 -0.89 -17.32
CA VAL A 28 3.24 -0.46 -18.64
C VAL A 28 2.52 0.88 -18.54
N LEU A 29 1.70 1.08 -17.49
CA LEU A 29 1.01 2.37 -17.27
C LEU A 29 2.01 3.50 -16.97
N ILE A 30 3.10 3.24 -16.25
CA ILE A 30 4.17 4.20 -15.98
C ILE A 30 4.85 4.60 -17.30
N ALA A 31 5.21 3.63 -18.14
CA ALA A 31 5.83 3.88 -19.44
C ALA A 31 4.90 4.67 -20.39
N ASP A 32 3.61 4.35 -20.42
CA ASP A 32 2.61 5.11 -21.19
C ASP A 32 2.48 6.56 -20.69
N ALA A 33 2.45 6.76 -19.37
CA ALA A 33 2.39 8.09 -18.78
C ALA A 33 3.62 8.96 -19.16
N GLU A 34 4.83 8.36 -19.14
CA GLU A 34 6.05 9.05 -19.60
C GLU A 34 5.94 9.46 -21.06
N THR A 35 5.51 8.56 -21.95
CA THR A 35 5.35 8.88 -23.39
C THR A 35 4.31 9.97 -23.65
N ARG A 36 3.38 10.18 -22.74
CA ARG A 36 2.40 11.28 -22.73
C ARG A 36 2.92 12.57 -22.09
N GLY A 37 4.17 12.58 -21.64
CA GLY A 37 4.83 13.77 -21.10
C GLY A 37 4.68 13.95 -19.59
N ALA A 38 4.31 12.92 -18.84
CA ALA A 38 4.36 12.97 -17.38
C ALA A 38 5.81 13.17 -16.92
N THR A 39 6.00 14.02 -15.91
CA THR A 39 7.29 14.26 -15.24
C THR A 39 7.28 13.71 -13.81
N SER A 40 6.11 13.43 -13.28
CA SER A 40 5.93 12.82 -11.97
C SER A 40 4.74 11.88 -11.97
N ILE A 41 4.81 10.83 -11.14
CA ILE A 41 3.77 9.82 -11.01
C ILE A 41 3.35 9.73 -9.53
N VAL A 42 2.06 9.77 -9.28
CA VAL A 42 1.48 9.40 -7.99
C VAL A 42 0.87 8.01 -8.13
N LEU A 43 1.34 7.03 -7.34
CA LEU A 43 0.81 5.68 -7.29
C LEU A 43 -0.02 5.47 -6.02
N GLY A 44 -1.30 5.14 -6.16
CA GLY A 44 -2.12 4.65 -5.05
C GLY A 44 -1.84 3.17 -4.83
N LEU A 45 -1.21 2.84 -3.71
CA LEU A 45 -0.78 1.49 -3.36
C LEU A 45 -1.84 0.77 -2.52
N GLY A 46 -2.69 -0.01 -3.16
CA GLY A 46 -3.71 -0.80 -2.47
C GLY A 46 -4.34 -1.84 -3.40
N GLY A 47 -5.00 -2.85 -2.84
CA GLY A 47 -5.82 -3.80 -3.59
C GLY A 47 -5.12 -4.67 -4.64
N THR A 48 -3.79 -4.86 -4.57
CA THR A 48 -3.02 -5.62 -5.57
C THR A 48 -3.06 -7.13 -5.34
N ALA A 49 -2.91 -7.89 -6.43
CA ALA A 49 -2.77 -9.36 -6.41
C ALA A 49 -1.31 -9.81 -6.20
N SER A 50 -0.33 -8.97 -6.57
CA SER A 50 1.09 -9.33 -6.60
C SER A 50 1.80 -9.22 -5.24
N ILE A 51 2.88 -10.01 -5.08
CA ILE A 51 3.89 -9.91 -3.99
C ILE A 51 5.25 -10.11 -4.67
N ASP A 52 5.66 -9.15 -5.48
CA ASP A 52 6.82 -9.29 -6.38
C ASP A 52 7.88 -8.20 -6.18
N ALA A 53 7.84 -7.49 -5.05
CA ALA A 53 8.80 -6.42 -4.73
C ALA A 53 8.90 -5.33 -5.82
N GLY A 54 7.89 -5.18 -6.69
CA GLY A 54 7.91 -4.26 -7.81
C GLY A 54 8.77 -4.73 -9.00
N MET A 55 9.24 -5.97 -9.02
CA MET A 55 10.08 -6.49 -10.11
C MET A 55 9.33 -6.57 -11.44
N GLY A 56 8.00 -6.75 -11.42
CA GLY A 56 7.18 -6.66 -12.62
C GLY A 56 7.23 -5.26 -13.24
N ILE A 57 7.16 -4.19 -12.44
CA ILE A 57 7.34 -2.82 -12.92
C ILE A 57 8.71 -2.66 -13.56
N LEU A 58 9.77 -3.07 -12.86
CA LEU A 58 11.14 -2.96 -13.37
C LEU A 58 11.29 -3.70 -14.71
N THR A 59 10.72 -4.91 -14.81
CA THR A 59 10.72 -5.70 -16.05
C THR A 59 9.99 -4.96 -17.18
N ALA A 60 8.85 -4.34 -16.92
CA ALA A 60 8.12 -3.54 -17.92
C ALA A 60 8.90 -2.31 -18.36
N LEU A 61 9.72 -1.75 -17.48
CA LEU A 61 10.62 -0.62 -17.79
C LEU A 61 11.95 -1.08 -18.40
N GLY A 62 12.17 -2.38 -18.61
CA GLY A 62 13.35 -2.94 -19.25
C GLY A 62 14.51 -3.27 -18.30
N ALA A 63 14.27 -3.33 -16.99
CA ALA A 63 15.21 -3.86 -16.00
C ALA A 63 14.78 -5.26 -15.58
N ALA A 64 15.58 -6.27 -15.91
CA ALA A 64 15.22 -7.67 -15.71
C ALA A 64 15.92 -8.27 -14.48
N ALA A 65 15.15 -8.99 -13.65
CA ALA A 65 15.69 -9.77 -12.53
C ALA A 65 16.39 -11.04 -13.04
N HIS A 66 17.59 -11.35 -12.53
CA HIS A 66 18.40 -12.49 -12.95
C HIS A 66 18.84 -13.35 -11.76
N ASP A 67 19.05 -14.65 -12.03
CA ASP A 67 19.70 -15.57 -11.10
C ASP A 67 21.24 -15.47 -11.17
N SER A 68 21.95 -16.14 -10.25
CA SER A 68 23.41 -16.15 -10.16
C SER A 68 24.12 -16.78 -11.38
N ARG A 69 23.39 -17.44 -12.28
CA ARG A 69 23.89 -17.98 -13.53
C ARG A 69 23.69 -17.04 -14.71
N GLY A 70 23.02 -15.89 -14.48
CA GLY A 70 22.72 -14.90 -15.49
C GLY A 70 21.45 -15.19 -16.31
N TYR A 71 20.58 -16.10 -15.87
CA TYR A 71 19.28 -16.32 -16.51
C TYR A 71 18.24 -15.38 -15.95
N ALA A 72 17.43 -14.78 -16.83
CA ALA A 72 16.31 -13.95 -16.42
C ALA A 72 15.29 -14.79 -15.65
N LEU A 73 14.87 -14.27 -14.50
CA LEU A 73 13.82 -14.89 -13.68
C LEU A 73 12.44 -14.71 -14.33
N PRO A 74 11.56 -15.71 -14.22
CA PRO A 74 10.15 -15.52 -14.54
C PRO A 74 9.54 -14.40 -13.67
N LYS A 75 8.46 -13.77 -14.16
CA LYS A 75 7.69 -12.79 -13.38
C LYS A 75 6.96 -13.44 -12.20
N GLY A 76 6.66 -12.65 -11.18
CA GLY A 76 6.01 -13.07 -9.95
C GLY A 76 6.93 -13.07 -8.75
N GLY A 77 6.35 -13.33 -7.57
CA GLY A 77 7.09 -13.28 -6.31
C GLY A 77 7.95 -14.50 -6.03
N ALA A 78 7.45 -15.70 -6.34
CA ALA A 78 8.15 -16.94 -6.00
C ALA A 78 9.56 -17.07 -6.62
N PRO A 79 9.81 -16.68 -7.87
CA PRO A 79 11.14 -16.75 -8.47
C PRO A 79 12.18 -15.90 -7.76
N LEU A 80 11.77 -14.85 -7.02
CA LEU A 80 12.70 -13.89 -6.39
C LEU A 80 13.56 -14.49 -5.28
N VAL A 81 13.25 -15.69 -4.78
CA VAL A 81 14.17 -16.43 -3.89
C VAL A 81 15.52 -16.74 -4.55
N GLN A 82 15.58 -16.67 -5.89
CA GLN A 82 16.80 -16.89 -6.68
C GLN A 82 17.38 -15.57 -7.24
N LEU A 83 16.83 -14.44 -6.86
CA LEU A 83 17.28 -13.13 -7.32
C LEU A 83 18.74 -12.90 -6.89
N ASP A 84 19.60 -12.59 -7.84
CA ASP A 84 21.02 -12.30 -7.64
C ASP A 84 21.34 -10.85 -8.03
N HIS A 85 20.85 -10.41 -9.18
CA HIS A 85 21.02 -9.04 -9.64
C HIS A 85 19.90 -8.60 -10.57
N ILE A 86 19.86 -7.30 -10.85
CA ILE A 86 18.90 -6.69 -11.77
C ILE A 86 19.68 -6.05 -12.92
N ASP A 87 19.46 -6.56 -14.13
CA ASP A 87 20.11 -6.05 -15.36
C ASP A 87 19.36 -4.83 -15.90
N THR A 88 20.08 -3.74 -16.13
CA THR A 88 19.55 -2.46 -16.62
C THR A 88 19.89 -2.18 -18.09
N ALA A 89 20.45 -3.14 -18.82
CA ALA A 89 20.91 -2.93 -20.20
C ALA A 89 19.82 -2.46 -21.17
N GLN A 90 18.56 -2.76 -20.89
CA GLN A 90 17.40 -2.37 -21.70
C GLN A 90 16.48 -1.35 -20.98
N LEU A 91 16.94 -0.75 -19.88
CA LEU A 91 16.13 0.14 -19.07
C LEU A 91 15.65 1.37 -19.86
N ASN A 92 14.36 1.62 -19.82
CA ASN A 92 13.76 2.90 -20.22
C ASN A 92 14.16 3.99 -19.20
N ILE A 93 15.30 4.61 -19.43
CA ILE A 93 15.87 5.63 -18.53
C ILE A 93 14.88 6.76 -18.29
N LYS A 94 14.14 7.24 -19.32
CA LYS A 94 13.19 8.34 -19.17
C LYS A 94 12.08 8.02 -18.20
N ALA A 95 11.48 6.83 -18.31
CA ALA A 95 10.45 6.40 -17.39
C ALA A 95 11.01 6.14 -15.97
N GLY A 96 12.25 5.64 -15.88
CA GLY A 96 12.93 5.43 -14.60
C GLY A 96 13.33 6.72 -13.88
N MET A 97 13.50 7.81 -14.60
CA MET A 97 13.89 9.13 -14.07
C MET A 97 12.70 10.01 -13.64
N LEU A 98 11.48 9.51 -13.65
CA LEU A 98 10.31 10.22 -13.14
C LEU A 98 10.35 10.34 -11.61
N ASP A 99 9.76 11.42 -11.09
CA ASP A 99 9.51 11.53 -9.65
C ASP A 99 8.30 10.67 -9.27
N PHE A 100 8.46 9.82 -8.25
CA PHE A 100 7.40 8.95 -7.76
C PHE A 100 6.93 9.38 -6.37
N THR A 101 5.61 9.46 -6.19
CA THR A 101 4.97 9.56 -4.87
C THR A 101 4.11 8.32 -4.68
N LEU A 102 4.49 7.50 -3.72
CA LEU A 102 3.85 6.21 -3.41
C LEU A 102 2.93 6.41 -2.20
N LEU A 103 1.63 6.32 -2.42
CA LEU A 103 0.61 6.49 -1.38
C LEU A 103 0.27 5.12 -0.80
N ALA A 104 0.89 4.77 0.32
CA ALA A 104 0.67 3.50 1.00
C ALA A 104 -0.55 3.57 1.94
N ASP A 105 -1.34 2.50 1.96
CA ASP A 105 -2.51 2.33 2.83
C ASP A 105 -2.18 1.49 4.10
N THR A 106 -0.94 1.06 4.23
CA THR A 106 -0.45 0.23 5.33
C THR A 106 0.99 0.56 5.69
N ARG A 107 1.35 0.40 6.96
CA ARG A 107 2.72 0.53 7.46
C ARG A 107 3.52 -0.78 7.40
N ALA A 108 2.98 -1.80 6.72
CA ALA A 108 3.63 -3.12 6.64
C ALA A 108 5.07 -3.02 6.13
N THR A 109 5.93 -3.83 6.73
CA THR A 109 7.31 -4.03 6.27
C THR A 109 7.35 -5.00 5.08
N PRO A 110 8.47 -5.10 4.35
CA PRO A 110 8.63 -6.04 3.23
C PRO A 110 8.13 -7.46 3.52
N VAL A 111 8.57 -8.07 4.62
CA VAL A 111 8.15 -9.43 4.99
C VAL A 111 6.66 -9.52 5.29
N GLN A 112 6.08 -8.49 5.85
CA GLN A 112 4.65 -8.43 6.14
C GLN A 112 3.79 -8.37 4.86
N ALA A 113 4.34 -7.99 3.71
CA ALA A 113 3.65 -8.13 2.43
C ALA A 113 3.23 -9.58 2.15
N ALA A 114 4.06 -10.55 2.54
CA ALA A 114 3.76 -11.97 2.41
C ALA A 114 2.99 -12.53 3.60
N THR A 115 3.42 -12.22 4.84
CA THR A 115 2.88 -12.86 6.04
C THR A 115 1.49 -12.33 6.42
N MET A 116 1.24 -11.03 6.28
CA MET A 116 -0.06 -10.42 6.58
C MET A 116 -1.02 -10.45 5.38
N TYR A 117 -0.51 -10.15 4.19
CA TYR A 117 -1.36 -9.96 2.99
C TYR A 117 -1.32 -11.12 2.01
N GLY A 118 -0.36 -12.04 2.12
CA GLY A 118 -0.30 -13.25 1.29
C GLY A 118 -1.56 -14.11 1.37
N PRO A 119 -2.10 -14.41 2.56
CA PRO A 119 -3.30 -15.24 2.69
C PRO A 119 -4.51 -14.70 1.93
N GLN A 120 -4.79 -13.40 1.97
CA GLN A 120 -5.92 -12.81 1.23
C GLN A 120 -5.70 -12.81 -0.29
N LYS A 121 -4.45 -12.93 -0.76
CA LYS A 121 -4.07 -13.09 -2.16
C LYS A 121 -3.99 -14.55 -2.60
N GLY A 122 -4.33 -15.49 -1.72
CA GLY A 122 -4.41 -16.92 -1.99
C GLY A 122 -3.20 -17.75 -1.53
N ALA A 123 -2.18 -17.15 -0.94
CA ALA A 123 -1.02 -17.90 -0.43
C ALA A 123 -1.38 -18.75 0.79
N LYS A 124 -0.91 -19.99 0.82
CA LYS A 124 -1.19 -20.96 1.92
C LYS A 124 0.10 -21.63 2.39
N GLY A 125 0.18 -21.85 3.70
CA GLY A 125 1.26 -22.65 4.30
C GLY A 125 2.65 -22.24 3.81
N GLU A 126 3.34 -23.16 3.15
CA GLU A 126 4.70 -22.97 2.65
C GLU A 126 4.84 -21.85 1.61
N GLN A 127 3.77 -21.51 0.89
CA GLN A 127 3.79 -20.40 -0.07
C GLN A 127 3.99 -19.05 0.60
N VAL A 128 3.43 -18.86 1.81
CA VAL A 128 3.66 -17.64 2.59
C VAL A 128 5.13 -17.53 3.00
N ALA A 129 5.74 -18.65 3.47
CA ALA A 129 7.15 -18.67 3.83
C ALA A 129 8.06 -18.45 2.62
N LEU A 130 7.73 -19.04 1.47
CA LEU A 130 8.45 -18.84 0.22
C LEU A 130 8.44 -17.37 -0.21
N LEU A 131 7.26 -16.73 -0.21
CA LEU A 131 7.12 -15.33 -0.57
C LEU A 131 7.81 -14.40 0.45
N ALA A 132 7.78 -14.74 1.74
CA ALA A 132 8.52 -13.99 2.77
C ALA A 132 10.04 -14.05 2.51
N GLY A 133 10.57 -15.24 2.18
CA GLY A 133 11.96 -15.41 1.77
C GLY A 133 12.30 -14.63 0.50
N ALA A 134 11.39 -14.61 -0.48
CA ALA A 134 11.52 -13.82 -1.71
C ALA A 134 11.62 -12.31 -1.43
N MET A 135 10.81 -11.80 -0.49
CA MET A 135 10.85 -10.40 -0.07
C MET A 135 12.18 -10.06 0.60
N LEU A 136 12.69 -10.94 1.48
CA LEU A 136 14.02 -10.74 2.10
C LEU A 136 15.13 -10.74 1.06
N GLN A 137 15.10 -11.67 0.10
CA GLN A 137 16.07 -11.72 -0.99
C GLN A 137 16.03 -10.44 -1.85
N ALA A 138 14.82 -9.96 -2.17
CA ALA A 138 14.67 -8.70 -2.89
C ALA A 138 15.27 -7.51 -2.09
N CYS A 139 15.04 -7.46 -0.78
CA CYS A 139 15.63 -6.44 0.09
C CYS A 139 17.17 -6.52 0.09
N GLU A 140 17.74 -7.72 0.18
CA GLU A 140 19.20 -7.93 0.16
C GLU A 140 19.81 -7.40 -1.14
N VAL A 141 19.26 -7.80 -2.29
CA VAL A 141 19.78 -7.41 -3.61
C VAL A 141 19.60 -5.93 -3.91
N THR A 142 18.51 -5.33 -3.44
CA THR A 142 18.22 -3.90 -3.66
C THR A 142 18.85 -2.98 -2.62
N GLY A 143 19.40 -3.51 -1.54
CA GLY A 143 19.91 -2.73 -0.41
C GLY A 143 18.80 -2.08 0.43
N THR A 144 17.55 -2.55 0.30
CA THR A 144 16.42 -2.04 1.06
C THR A 144 16.45 -2.61 2.49
N ASP A 145 16.21 -1.77 3.50
CA ASP A 145 16.05 -2.24 4.87
C ASP A 145 14.72 -3.03 5.01
N ALA A 146 14.83 -4.29 5.43
CA ALA A 146 13.70 -5.21 5.58
C ALA A 146 12.68 -4.78 6.66
N ASP A 147 13.05 -3.86 7.55
CA ASP A 147 12.19 -3.29 8.59
C ASP A 147 11.55 -1.94 8.18
N SER A 148 11.82 -1.47 6.96
CA SER A 148 11.26 -0.22 6.46
C SER A 148 9.73 -0.24 6.45
N ALA A 149 9.12 0.66 7.24
CA ALA A 149 7.67 0.84 7.25
C ALA A 149 7.17 1.31 5.87
N TYR A 150 5.95 0.87 5.49
CA TYR A 150 5.31 1.12 4.20
C TYR A 150 5.88 0.32 3.02
N TYR A 151 7.09 -0.27 3.12
CA TYR A 151 7.74 -0.97 2.01
C TYR A 151 7.10 -2.34 1.69
N GLY A 152 6.20 -2.83 2.53
CA GLY A 152 5.34 -3.99 2.22
C GLY A 152 4.07 -3.65 1.45
N ALA A 153 3.74 -2.35 1.28
CA ALA A 153 2.54 -1.94 0.55
C ALA A 153 2.54 -2.45 -0.89
N ALA A 154 1.35 -2.82 -1.37
CA ALA A 154 1.14 -3.35 -2.73
C ALA A 154 2.09 -4.51 -3.10
N GLY A 155 2.43 -5.38 -2.14
CA GLY A 155 3.31 -6.52 -2.40
C GLY A 155 4.78 -6.15 -2.54
N GLY A 156 5.21 -5.10 -1.84
CA GLY A 156 6.61 -4.66 -1.82
C GLY A 156 6.99 -3.73 -2.97
N LEU A 157 6.02 -3.12 -3.63
CA LEU A 157 6.23 -2.22 -4.78
C LEU A 157 7.25 -1.11 -4.53
N PRO A 158 7.31 -0.47 -3.33
CA PRO A 158 8.32 0.53 -3.03
C PRO A 158 9.76 0.04 -3.15
N ILE A 159 10.05 -1.25 -2.93
CA ILE A 159 11.40 -1.81 -2.97
C ILE A 159 12.02 -1.60 -4.36
N GLY A 160 11.34 -2.06 -5.41
CA GLY A 160 11.84 -1.95 -6.78
C GLY A 160 11.98 -0.50 -7.25
N LEU A 161 11.00 0.36 -6.93
CA LEU A 161 11.05 1.77 -7.34
C LEU A 161 12.13 2.57 -6.59
N SER A 162 12.34 2.32 -5.30
CA SER A 162 13.46 2.94 -4.56
C SER A 162 14.81 2.47 -5.10
N TRP A 163 14.96 1.17 -5.41
CA TRP A 163 16.16 0.66 -6.08
C TRP A 163 16.39 1.34 -7.43
N LEU A 164 15.36 1.55 -8.23
CA LEU A 164 15.44 2.22 -9.52
C LEU A 164 15.95 3.66 -9.38
N SER A 165 15.38 4.41 -8.42
CA SER A 165 15.82 5.77 -8.09
C SER A 165 17.29 5.78 -7.66
N HIS A 166 17.67 4.89 -6.75
CA HIS A 166 19.05 4.82 -6.27
C HIS A 166 20.03 4.47 -7.41
N THR A 167 19.65 3.58 -8.31
CA THR A 167 20.47 3.18 -9.47
C THR A 167 20.68 4.34 -10.44
N LEU A 168 19.66 5.15 -10.70
CA LEU A 168 19.72 6.23 -11.69
C LEU A 168 20.22 7.57 -11.12
N TRP A 169 19.94 7.85 -9.84
CA TRP A 169 20.22 9.13 -9.22
C TRP A 169 21.25 9.06 -8.08
N GLY A 170 21.60 7.86 -7.61
CA GLY A 170 22.46 7.65 -6.44
C GLY A 170 21.77 7.95 -5.11
N SER A 171 20.46 8.22 -5.13
CA SER A 171 19.63 8.46 -3.94
C SER A 171 18.18 8.01 -4.19
N ASP A 172 17.39 7.92 -3.13
CA ASP A 172 15.96 7.62 -3.19
C ASP A 172 15.07 8.88 -3.11
N GLU A 173 15.66 10.08 -3.24
CA GLU A 173 14.93 11.36 -3.14
C GLU A 173 13.82 11.52 -4.19
N HIS A 174 13.93 10.81 -5.33
CA HIS A 174 12.93 10.80 -6.38
C HIS A 174 11.78 9.79 -6.14
N VAL A 175 11.84 9.01 -5.04
CA VAL A 175 10.76 8.11 -4.62
C VAL A 175 10.35 8.41 -3.19
N ARG A 176 9.17 9.01 -3.03
CA ARG A 176 8.60 9.35 -1.72
C ARG A 176 7.52 8.35 -1.35
N VAL A 177 7.72 7.59 -0.28
CA VAL A 177 6.71 6.68 0.26
C VAL A 177 5.97 7.38 1.40
N LEU A 178 4.67 7.60 1.25
CA LEU A 178 3.86 8.39 2.17
C LEU A 178 2.61 7.61 2.61
N SER A 179 2.09 7.94 3.79
CA SER A 179 0.75 7.51 4.18
C SER A 179 -0.28 8.12 3.23
N GLY A 180 -0.99 7.27 2.49
CA GLY A 180 -2.04 7.70 1.56
C GLY A 180 -3.16 8.46 2.27
N GLY A 181 -3.59 7.96 3.44
CA GLY A 181 -4.61 8.63 4.25
C GLY A 181 -4.20 10.04 4.66
N THR A 182 -2.99 10.21 5.18
CA THR A 182 -2.46 11.53 5.59
C THR A 182 -2.30 12.47 4.38
N HIS A 183 -1.80 11.98 3.26
CA HIS A 183 -1.63 12.78 2.04
C HIS A 183 -2.97 13.29 1.50
N VAL A 184 -3.97 12.41 1.41
CA VAL A 184 -5.32 12.78 0.96
C VAL A 184 -6.00 13.73 1.95
N ALA A 185 -5.86 13.47 3.25
CA ALA A 185 -6.39 14.36 4.29
C ALA A 185 -5.82 15.78 4.17
N ALA A 186 -4.52 15.91 3.97
CA ALA A 186 -3.88 17.21 3.76
C ALA A 186 -4.37 17.91 2.48
N ALA A 187 -4.50 17.18 1.37
CA ALA A 187 -5.00 17.72 0.11
C ALA A 187 -6.46 18.23 0.21
N LEU A 188 -7.25 17.64 1.12
CA LEU A 188 -8.63 18.05 1.39
C LEU A 188 -8.75 19.15 2.46
N GLY A 189 -7.63 19.61 3.05
CA GLY A 189 -7.61 20.57 4.14
C GLY A 189 -8.25 20.03 5.41
N LEU A 190 -8.17 18.71 5.66
CA LEU A 190 -8.75 18.10 6.87
C LEU A 190 -8.03 18.51 8.16
N PRO A 191 -6.69 18.69 8.22
CA PRO A 191 -6.01 19.11 9.43
C PRO A 191 -6.59 20.42 10.00
N GLU A 192 -6.80 21.45 9.17
CA GLU A 192 -7.33 22.74 9.56
C GLU A 192 -8.82 22.64 9.98
N LYS A 193 -9.60 21.85 9.25
CA LYS A 193 -11.01 21.60 9.58
C LYS A 193 -11.16 20.87 10.92
N ILE A 194 -10.33 19.86 11.16
CA ILE A 194 -10.29 19.08 12.40
C ILE A 194 -9.91 19.99 13.57
N ALA A 195 -8.88 20.82 13.41
CA ALA A 195 -8.42 21.72 14.47
C ALA A 195 -9.47 22.80 14.85
N SER A 196 -10.40 23.11 13.94
CA SER A 196 -11.48 24.09 14.18
C SER A 196 -12.81 23.44 14.58
N ALA A 197 -12.88 22.12 14.67
CA ALA A 197 -14.10 21.40 15.02
C ALA A 197 -14.21 21.17 16.54
N ASP A 198 -15.43 21.16 17.06
CA ASP A 198 -15.72 20.78 18.44
C ASP A 198 -15.72 19.25 18.63
N LEU A 199 -15.99 18.51 17.56
CA LEU A 199 -16.03 17.05 17.52
C LEU A 199 -15.77 16.58 16.10
N VAL A 200 -14.97 15.53 15.93
CA VAL A 200 -14.79 14.80 14.68
C VAL A 200 -15.49 13.45 14.77
N ILE A 201 -16.34 13.12 13.81
CA ILE A 201 -16.97 11.80 13.71
C ILE A 201 -16.42 11.09 12.46
N THR A 202 -15.89 9.90 12.65
CA THR A 202 -15.43 9.01 11.58
C THR A 202 -16.06 7.63 11.73
N GLY A 203 -15.88 6.74 10.75
CA GLY A 203 -16.43 5.40 10.89
C GLY A 203 -16.03 4.45 9.76
N GLU A 204 -16.30 3.18 10.01
CA GLU A 204 -16.04 2.08 9.08
C GLU A 204 -16.96 0.88 9.34
N GLY A 205 -16.88 -0.16 8.49
CA GLY A 205 -17.71 -1.35 8.66
C GLY A 205 -17.32 -2.17 9.89
N ARG A 206 -16.02 -2.35 10.14
CA ARG A 206 -15.46 -3.11 11.28
C ARG A 206 -14.22 -2.41 11.80
N PHE A 207 -14.24 -2.05 13.07
CA PHE A 207 -13.11 -1.44 13.76
C PHE A 207 -12.28 -2.54 14.42
N ASP A 208 -11.08 -2.76 13.90
CA ASP A 208 -10.12 -3.75 14.36
C ASP A 208 -8.70 -3.14 14.47
N GLU A 209 -7.70 -3.94 14.83
CA GLU A 209 -6.31 -3.50 14.95
C GLU A 209 -5.78 -2.84 13.67
N GLN A 210 -6.22 -3.29 12.49
CA GLN A 210 -5.80 -2.70 11.21
C GLN A 210 -6.38 -1.31 10.98
N SER A 211 -7.50 -0.97 11.61
CA SER A 211 -8.14 0.35 11.53
C SER A 211 -7.22 1.47 12.00
N LEU A 212 -6.31 1.16 12.96
CA LEU A 212 -5.34 2.10 13.52
C LEU A 212 -4.04 2.20 12.72
N THR A 213 -3.86 1.37 11.68
CA THR A 213 -2.57 1.24 10.97
C THR A 213 -2.49 2.03 9.65
N GLY A 214 -3.04 3.25 9.62
CA GLY A 214 -2.91 4.17 8.46
C GLY A 214 -4.10 4.18 7.51
N LYS A 215 -5.19 3.46 7.82
CA LYS A 215 -6.48 3.57 7.13
C LYS A 215 -7.19 4.88 7.49
N ALA A 216 -8.30 5.18 6.83
CA ALA A 216 -9.02 6.45 6.97
C ALA A 216 -9.38 6.77 8.44
N VAL A 217 -9.94 5.80 9.19
CA VAL A 217 -10.32 6.00 10.59
C VAL A 217 -9.11 6.31 11.46
N GLY A 218 -8.04 5.51 11.35
CA GLY A 218 -6.80 5.75 12.10
C GLY A 218 -6.17 7.10 11.76
N THR A 219 -6.08 7.44 10.46
CA THR A 219 -5.55 8.74 10.02
C THR A 219 -6.35 9.91 10.61
N ILE A 220 -7.68 9.86 10.57
CA ILE A 220 -8.54 10.93 11.11
C ILE A 220 -8.41 11.00 12.62
N THR A 221 -8.37 9.87 13.31
CA THR A 221 -8.21 9.79 14.77
C THR A 221 -6.85 10.37 15.19
N ASP A 222 -5.78 10.07 14.48
CA ASP A 222 -4.45 10.62 14.76
C ASP A 222 -4.38 12.13 14.54
N LEU A 223 -4.98 12.62 13.45
CA LEU A 223 -5.06 14.07 13.20
C LEU A 223 -5.87 14.80 14.27
N ALA A 224 -7.00 14.24 14.69
CA ALA A 224 -7.83 14.82 15.75
C ALA A 224 -7.11 14.80 17.10
N ARG A 225 -6.42 13.70 17.44
CA ARG A 225 -5.61 13.61 18.66
C ARG A 225 -4.48 14.65 18.66
N GLN A 226 -3.80 14.85 17.53
CA GLN A 226 -2.76 15.89 17.40
C GLN A 226 -3.32 17.31 17.57
N ALA A 227 -4.54 17.55 17.11
CA ALA A 227 -5.25 18.83 17.26
C ALA A 227 -5.88 19.03 18.64
N GLY A 228 -5.98 17.99 19.47
CA GLY A 228 -6.71 18.01 20.74
C GLY A 228 -8.22 18.01 20.56
N THR A 229 -8.73 17.60 19.39
CA THR A 229 -10.17 17.59 19.07
C THR A 229 -10.77 16.23 19.45
N PRO A 230 -11.90 16.19 20.17
CA PRO A 230 -12.60 14.95 20.50
C PRO A 230 -12.97 14.13 19.25
N VAL A 231 -12.91 12.80 19.36
CA VAL A 231 -13.21 11.89 18.25
C VAL A 231 -14.31 10.90 18.63
N GLY A 232 -15.28 10.77 17.75
CA GLY A 232 -16.27 9.72 17.77
C GLY A 232 -16.06 8.73 16.63
N ILE A 233 -16.15 7.44 16.92
CA ILE A 233 -16.05 6.35 15.92
C ILE A 233 -17.38 5.62 15.85
N ILE A 234 -17.94 5.53 14.64
CA ILE A 234 -19.11 4.72 14.32
C ILE A 234 -18.65 3.49 13.54
N ALA A 235 -19.00 2.29 14.02
CA ALA A 235 -18.67 1.07 13.29
C ALA A 235 -19.81 0.04 13.35
N GLY A 236 -19.84 -0.87 12.38
CA GLY A 236 -20.77 -2.00 12.40
C GLY A 236 -20.41 -3.01 13.50
N SER A 237 -19.12 -3.18 13.79
CA SER A 237 -18.60 -3.96 14.93
C SER A 237 -17.30 -3.36 15.43
N PHE A 238 -17.03 -3.59 16.73
CA PHE A 238 -15.78 -3.21 17.40
C PHE A 238 -15.09 -4.48 17.89
N GLU A 239 -13.89 -4.74 17.39
CA GLU A 239 -13.03 -5.88 17.78
C GLU A 239 -11.76 -5.41 18.48
N HIS A 240 -11.58 -4.09 18.65
CA HIS A 240 -10.43 -3.49 19.33
C HIS A 240 -10.90 -2.33 20.21
N ASP A 241 -10.23 -2.12 21.34
CA ASP A 241 -10.50 -1.03 22.26
C ASP A 241 -9.91 0.29 21.74
N THR A 242 -10.56 1.41 22.12
CA THR A 242 -10.12 2.76 21.77
C THR A 242 -10.52 3.74 22.85
N ASP A 243 -9.78 4.85 22.95
CA ASP A 243 -10.09 5.98 23.83
C ASP A 243 -11.09 6.99 23.19
N ALA A 244 -11.52 6.74 21.96
CA ALA A 244 -12.53 7.54 21.28
C ALA A 244 -13.95 7.23 21.79
N TYR A 245 -14.88 8.16 21.60
CA TYR A 245 -16.31 7.89 21.81
C TYR A 245 -16.80 6.89 20.78
N CYS A 246 -17.41 5.79 21.20
CA CYS A 246 -17.81 4.70 20.33
C CYS A 246 -19.33 4.56 20.23
N ALA A 247 -19.84 4.37 19.03
CA ALA A 247 -21.22 4.01 18.78
C ALA A 247 -21.32 2.91 17.72
N PRO A 248 -21.82 1.71 18.08
CA PRO A 248 -22.09 0.66 17.09
C PRO A 248 -23.31 1.04 16.24
N LEU A 249 -23.30 0.63 14.96
CA LEU A 249 -24.49 0.73 14.13
C LEU A 249 -25.56 -0.23 14.62
N SER A 250 -26.79 0.25 14.74
CA SER A 250 -27.96 -0.61 14.96
C SER A 250 -28.22 -1.43 13.69
N GLN A 251 -29.00 -2.52 13.81
CA GLN A 251 -29.46 -3.28 12.64
C GLN A 251 -30.85 -2.87 12.17
N GLU A 252 -31.39 -1.78 12.70
CA GLU A 252 -32.74 -1.31 12.44
C GLU A 252 -32.76 -0.06 11.56
N GLY A 253 -33.63 -0.03 10.58
CA GLY A 253 -33.80 1.11 9.69
C GLY A 253 -32.78 1.18 8.55
N SER A 254 -32.79 2.30 7.81
CA SER A 254 -31.82 2.58 6.76
C SER A 254 -30.45 2.94 7.34
N LEU A 255 -29.37 2.74 6.57
CA LEU A 255 -28.01 3.11 6.99
C LEU A 255 -27.93 4.59 7.44
N ALA A 256 -28.61 5.49 6.74
CA ALA A 256 -28.66 6.91 7.11
C ALA A 256 -29.29 7.14 8.50
N GLN A 257 -30.36 6.40 8.82
CA GLN A 257 -31.00 6.48 10.15
C GLN A 257 -30.10 5.91 11.24
N GLN A 258 -29.42 4.79 10.96
CA GLN A 258 -28.47 4.18 11.89
C GLN A 258 -27.28 5.12 12.17
N LEU A 259 -26.70 5.74 11.14
CA LEU A 259 -25.62 6.71 11.27
C LEU A 259 -26.04 7.94 12.06
N ALA A 260 -27.24 8.48 11.81
CA ALA A 260 -27.78 9.63 12.54
C ALA A 260 -27.99 9.31 14.02
N ALA A 261 -28.53 8.13 14.35
CA ALA A 261 -28.72 7.69 15.73
C ALA A 261 -27.34 7.51 16.43
N ALA A 262 -26.40 6.82 15.82
CA ALA A 262 -25.08 6.60 16.37
C ALA A 262 -24.32 7.92 16.60
N ALA A 263 -24.41 8.87 15.66
CA ALA A 263 -23.84 10.21 15.83
C ALA A 263 -24.47 10.96 17.02
N GLY A 264 -25.79 10.87 17.18
CA GLY A 264 -26.51 11.43 18.35
C GLY A 264 -26.07 10.81 19.67
N ASP A 265 -25.75 9.51 19.67
CA ASP A 265 -25.28 8.83 20.89
C ASP A 265 -23.82 9.22 21.23
N ILE A 266 -22.96 9.49 20.24
CA ILE A 266 -21.63 10.05 20.46
C ILE A 266 -21.75 11.47 21.09
N VAL A 267 -22.60 12.32 20.53
CA VAL A 267 -22.79 13.69 21.07
C VAL A 267 -23.27 13.69 22.52
N LYS A 268 -24.05 12.70 22.96
CA LYS A 268 -24.47 12.56 24.35
C LYS A 268 -23.36 12.11 25.32
N GLN A 269 -22.27 11.57 24.80
CA GLN A 269 -21.11 11.08 25.57
C GLN A 269 -20.08 12.21 25.82
N LEU A 270 -20.17 13.33 25.06
CA LEU A 270 -19.37 14.53 25.26
C LEU A 270 -19.76 15.26 26.55
#